data_1d3bee270e90f9ff8f1f32fa80aae203
#
_entry.id   1d3bee270e90f9ff8f1f32fa80aae203
#
_cell.length_a   1.000
_cell.length_b   1.000
_cell.length_c   1.000
_cell.angle_alpha   90.00
_cell.angle_beta   90.00
_cell.angle_gamma   90.00
#
_symmetry.space_group_name_H-M   'P 1'
#
loop_
_entity.id
_entity.type
_entity.pdbx_description
1 polymer ?
#
loop_
_entity_poly.entity_id
_entity_poly.type
_entity_poly.pdbx_seq_one_letter_code
_entity_poly.pdbx_strand_id
1 'polypeptide(L)'
;HDFIIKVQLIAKQINQKLADNITGLNMYILGITSFTHDASCALIKDGEILNIIEEERLNREKHTWKFPKLSIEKCLELENISINDIDHFTFFWQPKKEIPGNIKHFLKYFPQSINVIFAKSGSGDISTLERISKMKNIGKALKYNFQLKETPKIEFIDHHLSHVASSFFVSPFDESAIMILDGRGESISTSLYNGKQNSITKISQVKVPHSIGHLYAAITDFLGFRPFFDEWKVMGMSAYGKEDYLDEFHDLIRLLPNGKFELNLEYFNFHTHGTSKWVSKKFEEVFGDRRLVNSKYEQRHFDIALGLQRIVEETGIHLARFLYKKTKSSNLCLAGGVALNVLMNKKIVENTDFENVFIQPIANDVGTSFGSALYFYNCELNNSRKFRFDHAYWGPSFDDDEIKKVLEDNDVKFYRTNNIEYDTAKFIADEKIVGWFQGRMEAGPRALGNRSITVSPLKSDMKDKLNLR
;
A
#
# COMPACT_ATOMS: atom_id res chain seq x y z
N HIS A 1 24.20 -20.96 39.50
CA HIS A 1 23.44 -20.11 38.58
C HIS A 1 23.76 -20.42 37.14
N ASP A 2 25.01 -20.52 36.74
CA ASP A 2 25.43 -20.81 35.36
C ASP A 2 24.99 -22.19 34.83
N PHE A 3 24.86 -23.17 35.71
CA PHE A 3 24.42 -24.52 35.34
C PHE A 3 22.92 -24.54 35.00
N ILE A 4 22.09 -23.82 35.75
CA ILE A 4 20.64 -23.71 35.52
C ILE A 4 20.37 -22.95 34.20
N ILE A 5 21.12 -21.88 33.91
CA ILE A 5 21.02 -21.11 32.68
C ILE A 5 21.42 -21.98 31.47
N LYS A 6 22.49 -22.76 31.56
CA LYS A 6 22.90 -23.72 30.52
C LYS A 6 21.85 -24.81 30.26
N VAL A 7 21.26 -25.37 31.30
CA VAL A 7 20.19 -26.37 31.16
C VAL A 7 18.93 -25.79 30.53
N GLN A 8 18.57 -24.56 30.91
CA GLN A 8 17.42 -23.84 30.27
C GLN A 8 17.70 -23.49 28.81
N LEU A 9 18.91 -23.10 28.43
CA LEU A 9 19.33 -22.88 27.07
C LEU A 9 19.31 -24.17 26.20
N ILE A 10 19.81 -25.27 26.77
CA ILE A 10 19.78 -26.57 26.11
C ILE A 10 18.35 -27.10 25.96
N ALA A 11 17.52 -26.95 26.99
CA ALA A 11 16.11 -27.34 26.93
C ALA A 11 15.35 -26.48 25.88
N LYS A 12 15.66 -25.20 25.78
CA LYS A 12 15.10 -24.32 24.76
C LYS A 12 15.56 -24.70 23.35
N GLN A 13 16.84 -25.08 23.17
CA GLN A 13 17.37 -25.57 21.89
C GLN A 13 16.81 -26.95 21.50
N ILE A 14 16.60 -27.84 22.49
CA ILE A 14 15.99 -29.15 22.25
C ILE A 14 14.50 -28.99 21.91
N ASN A 15 13.78 -28.14 22.61
CA ASN A 15 12.37 -27.85 22.29
C ASN A 15 12.24 -27.16 20.93
N GLN A 16 13.17 -26.27 20.56
CA GLN A 16 13.20 -25.67 19.23
C GLN A 16 13.48 -26.75 18.14
N LYS A 17 14.48 -27.62 18.34
CA LYS A 17 14.76 -28.73 17.41
C LYS A 17 13.65 -29.79 17.36
N LEU A 18 12.96 -30.05 18.46
CA LEU A 18 11.78 -30.93 18.49
C LEU A 18 10.60 -30.25 17.80
N ALA A 19 10.38 -28.96 17.97
CA ALA A 19 9.41 -28.18 17.21
C ALA A 19 9.74 -28.22 15.71
N ASP A 20 10.99 -27.98 15.33
CA ASP A 20 11.45 -28.02 13.92
C ASP A 20 11.35 -29.43 13.30
N ASN A 21 11.45 -30.51 14.10
CA ASN A 21 11.27 -31.89 13.64
C ASN A 21 9.81 -32.40 13.66
N ILE A 22 8.93 -31.78 14.44
CA ILE A 22 7.49 -32.09 14.49
C ILE A 22 6.73 -31.28 13.41
N THR A 23 7.28 -30.17 12.93
CA THR A 23 6.73 -29.33 11.86
C THR A 23 7.14 -29.76 10.44
N GLY A 24 7.08 -31.04 10.14
CA GLY A 24 6.94 -31.53 8.77
C GLY A 24 5.56 -31.23 8.17
N LEU A 25 4.74 -30.47 8.88
CA LEU A 25 3.46 -29.95 8.41
C LEU A 25 3.69 -28.58 7.76
N ASN A 26 3.44 -28.50 6.47
CA ASN A 26 3.43 -27.24 5.72
C ASN A 26 2.40 -26.29 6.32
N MET A 27 2.82 -25.15 6.88
CA MET A 27 1.92 -24.14 7.45
C MET A 27 1.51 -23.12 6.37
N TYR A 28 0.24 -23.11 6.03
CA TYR A 28 -0.34 -22.12 5.11
C TYR A 28 -1.01 -20.97 5.87
N ILE A 29 -0.62 -19.75 5.55
CA ILE A 29 -1.23 -18.53 6.09
C ILE A 29 -1.82 -17.72 4.93
N LEU A 30 -3.12 -17.42 5.01
CA LEU A 30 -3.82 -16.58 4.05
C LEU A 30 -4.00 -15.18 4.62
N GLY A 31 -3.30 -14.20 4.05
CA GLY A 31 -3.42 -12.79 4.40
C GLY A 31 -4.44 -12.06 3.52
N ILE A 32 -5.32 -11.27 4.13
CA ILE A 32 -6.46 -10.64 3.45
C ILE A 32 -6.48 -9.15 3.71
N THR A 33 -6.62 -8.37 2.62
CA THR A 33 -6.91 -6.92 2.65
C THR A 33 -8.25 -6.67 1.96
N SER A 34 -9.17 -5.97 2.62
CA SER A 34 -10.47 -5.59 2.04
C SER A 34 -11.21 -4.54 2.86
N PHE A 35 -12.28 -3.99 2.28
CA PHE A 35 -13.19 -3.01 2.86
C PHE A 35 -12.62 -1.61 3.07
N THR A 36 -11.41 -1.33 2.55
CA THR A 36 -10.84 0.02 2.39
C THR A 36 -10.75 0.38 0.92
N HIS A 37 -9.64 0.13 0.30
CA HIS A 37 -9.35 0.12 -1.14
C HIS A 37 -8.31 -0.99 -1.38
N ASP A 38 -8.02 -1.30 -2.63
CA ASP A 38 -6.97 -2.24 -3.02
C ASP A 38 -7.13 -3.64 -2.39
N ALA A 39 -8.36 -4.19 -2.43
CA ALA A 39 -8.62 -5.53 -1.92
C ALA A 39 -7.68 -6.55 -2.56
N SER A 40 -7.07 -7.40 -1.74
CA SER A 40 -6.06 -8.36 -2.16
C SER A 40 -5.97 -9.56 -1.23
N CYS A 41 -5.34 -10.61 -1.73
CA CYS A 41 -5.02 -11.81 -0.96
C CYS A 41 -3.55 -12.18 -1.19
N ALA A 42 -2.91 -12.69 -0.16
CA ALA A 42 -1.58 -13.29 -0.24
C ALA A 42 -1.56 -14.65 0.44
N LEU A 43 -0.96 -15.63 -0.22
CA LEU A 43 -0.74 -16.96 0.34
C LEU A 43 0.72 -17.14 0.70
N ILE A 44 0.96 -17.51 1.95
CA ILE A 44 2.29 -17.79 2.50
C ILE A 44 2.37 -19.22 2.97
N LYS A 45 3.49 -19.89 2.69
CA LYS A 45 3.82 -21.21 3.18
C LYS A 45 5.13 -21.18 3.94
N ASP A 46 5.13 -21.58 5.20
CA ASP A 46 6.32 -21.67 6.06
C ASP A 46 7.16 -20.36 6.12
N GLY A 47 6.50 -19.20 5.95
CA GLY A 47 7.13 -17.88 5.91
C GLY A 47 7.58 -17.41 4.54
N GLU A 48 7.41 -18.20 3.49
CA GLU A 48 7.69 -17.85 2.10
C GLU A 48 6.42 -17.44 1.37
N ILE A 49 6.48 -16.33 0.62
CA ILE A 49 5.34 -15.84 -0.18
C ILE A 49 5.23 -16.69 -1.44
N LEU A 50 4.07 -17.29 -1.66
CA LEU A 50 3.75 -18.06 -2.87
C LEU A 50 3.06 -17.18 -3.93
N ASN A 51 2.05 -16.43 -3.51
CA ASN A 51 1.23 -15.60 -4.38
C ASN A 51 0.78 -14.32 -3.68
N ILE A 52 0.65 -13.23 -4.46
CA ILE A 52 0.01 -11.97 -4.06
C ILE A 52 -0.90 -11.56 -5.22
N ILE A 53 -2.20 -11.49 -4.99
CA ILE A 53 -3.18 -11.24 -6.05
C ILE A 53 -4.14 -10.14 -5.62
N GLU A 54 -4.23 -9.10 -6.44
CA GLU A 54 -5.18 -8.01 -6.30
C GLU A 54 -6.53 -8.40 -6.89
N GLU A 55 -7.62 -8.16 -6.18
CA GLU A 55 -8.97 -8.49 -6.64
C GLU A 55 -9.35 -7.72 -7.91
N GLU A 56 -8.86 -6.48 -8.06
CA GLU A 56 -9.10 -5.65 -9.25
C GLU A 56 -8.58 -6.27 -10.55
N ARG A 57 -7.53 -7.11 -10.46
CA ARG A 57 -6.96 -7.79 -11.63
C ARG A 57 -7.91 -8.85 -12.21
N LEU A 58 -8.78 -9.39 -11.35
CA LEU A 58 -9.71 -10.46 -11.69
C LEU A 58 -11.14 -9.95 -11.92
N ASN A 59 -11.64 -9.07 -11.04
CA ASN A 59 -13.00 -8.52 -11.17
C ASN A 59 -13.10 -7.29 -12.08
N ARG A 60 -11.95 -6.71 -12.51
CA ARG A 60 -11.83 -5.52 -13.37
C ARG A 60 -12.40 -4.23 -12.78
N GLU A 61 -12.59 -4.17 -11.46
CA GLU A 61 -12.99 -2.98 -10.74
C GLU A 61 -11.77 -2.36 -10.06
N LYS A 62 -11.19 -1.32 -10.67
CA LYS A 62 -9.97 -0.67 -10.18
C LYS A 62 -10.16 -0.13 -8.76
N HIS A 63 -9.17 -0.40 -7.88
CA HIS A 63 -9.18 -0.06 -6.45
C HIS A 63 -10.40 -0.61 -5.70
N THR A 64 -10.88 -1.80 -6.09
CA THR A 64 -12.03 -2.42 -5.43
C THR A 64 -11.83 -2.60 -3.93
N TRP A 65 -12.88 -2.33 -3.16
CA TRP A 65 -12.92 -2.54 -1.71
C TRP A 65 -13.62 -3.84 -1.30
N LYS A 66 -14.18 -4.56 -2.27
CA LYS A 66 -15.01 -5.75 -2.03
C LYS A 66 -14.20 -6.87 -1.39
N PHE A 67 -14.92 -7.85 -0.82
CA PHE A 67 -14.29 -9.07 -0.32
C PHE A 67 -13.53 -9.77 -1.47
N PRO A 68 -12.24 -10.13 -1.30
CA PRO A 68 -11.37 -10.58 -2.37
C PRO A 68 -11.57 -12.07 -2.70
N LYS A 69 -12.79 -12.44 -3.12
CA LYS A 69 -13.16 -13.83 -3.38
C LYS A 69 -12.34 -14.45 -4.51
N LEU A 70 -12.26 -13.74 -5.65
CA LEU A 70 -11.57 -14.24 -6.83
C LEU A 70 -10.06 -14.38 -6.58
N SER A 71 -9.48 -13.42 -5.86
CA SER A 71 -8.06 -13.49 -5.47
C SER A 71 -7.76 -14.68 -4.58
N ILE A 72 -8.63 -14.95 -3.60
CA ILE A 72 -8.49 -16.13 -2.72
C ILE A 72 -8.61 -17.41 -3.54
N GLU A 73 -9.65 -17.54 -4.38
CA GLU A 73 -9.85 -18.70 -5.26
C GLU A 73 -8.62 -18.93 -6.14
N LYS A 74 -8.07 -17.85 -6.74
CA LYS A 74 -6.90 -17.95 -7.61
C LYS A 74 -5.61 -18.30 -6.85
N CYS A 75 -5.40 -17.79 -5.65
CA CYS A 75 -4.27 -18.21 -4.80
C CYS A 75 -4.31 -19.71 -4.48
N LEU A 76 -5.48 -20.22 -4.14
CA LEU A 76 -5.67 -21.64 -3.83
C LEU A 76 -5.48 -22.53 -5.08
N GLU A 77 -6.04 -22.10 -6.21
CA GLU A 77 -5.92 -22.79 -7.51
C GLU A 77 -4.45 -22.94 -7.94
N LEU A 78 -3.65 -21.85 -7.86
CA LEU A 78 -2.25 -21.86 -8.27
C LEU A 78 -1.40 -22.85 -7.47
N GLU A 79 -1.74 -23.09 -6.22
CA GLU A 79 -1.03 -24.03 -5.34
C GLU A 79 -1.70 -25.42 -5.26
N ASN A 80 -2.81 -25.62 -5.98
CA ASN A 80 -3.61 -26.84 -5.96
C ASN A 80 -3.98 -27.30 -4.55
N ILE A 81 -4.42 -26.34 -3.71
CA ILE A 81 -4.90 -26.57 -2.35
C ILE A 81 -6.33 -26.05 -2.17
N SER A 82 -6.98 -26.48 -1.10
CA SER A 82 -8.31 -26.02 -0.71
C SER A 82 -8.25 -24.99 0.41
N ILE A 83 -9.33 -24.24 0.62
CA ILE A 83 -9.45 -23.32 1.74
C ILE A 83 -9.35 -24.02 3.11
N ASN A 84 -9.63 -25.34 3.17
CA ASN A 84 -9.53 -26.12 4.40
C ASN A 84 -8.08 -26.50 4.75
N ASP A 85 -7.13 -26.32 3.81
CA ASP A 85 -5.71 -26.55 4.03
C ASP A 85 -5.02 -25.32 4.63
N ILE A 86 -5.76 -24.21 4.82
CA ILE A 86 -5.25 -22.98 5.43
C ILE A 86 -5.28 -23.09 6.96
N ASP A 87 -4.11 -23.01 7.60
CA ASP A 87 -3.95 -23.10 9.05
C ASP A 87 -4.35 -21.79 9.75
N HIS A 88 -3.99 -20.63 9.14
CA HIS A 88 -4.25 -19.31 9.72
C HIS A 88 -4.76 -18.32 8.69
N PHE A 89 -5.73 -17.51 9.11
CA PHE A 89 -6.25 -16.38 8.35
C PHE A 89 -5.86 -15.09 9.05
N THR A 90 -5.15 -14.19 8.36
CA THR A 90 -4.78 -12.88 8.89
C THR A 90 -5.54 -11.77 8.18
N PHE A 91 -5.82 -10.69 8.91
CA PHE A 91 -6.50 -9.52 8.40
C PHE A 91 -5.76 -8.26 8.85
N PHE A 92 -5.51 -7.36 7.96
CA PHE A 92 -4.59 -6.21 8.05
C PHE A 92 -5.08 -5.03 8.91
N TRP A 93 -6.17 -5.14 9.62
CA TRP A 93 -6.81 -4.05 10.36
C TRP A 93 -7.37 -4.53 11.69
N GLN A 94 -7.27 -3.67 12.73
CA GLN A 94 -7.79 -3.94 14.08
C GLN A 94 -9.09 -3.16 14.35
N PRO A 95 -10.27 -3.65 13.96
CA PRO A 95 -11.53 -2.90 14.10
C PRO A 95 -11.82 -2.47 15.55
N LYS A 96 -11.38 -3.25 16.54
CA LYS A 96 -11.55 -2.92 17.97
C LYS A 96 -10.72 -1.72 18.42
N LYS A 97 -9.55 -1.50 17.82
CA LYS A 97 -8.67 -0.36 18.14
C LYS A 97 -9.12 0.93 17.45
N GLU A 98 -9.82 0.82 16.34
CA GLU A 98 -10.34 1.99 15.61
C GLU A 98 -11.46 2.70 16.36
N ILE A 99 -12.36 1.97 17.02
CA ILE A 99 -13.56 2.51 17.66
C ILE A 99 -13.28 3.59 18.70
N PRO A 100 -12.38 3.40 19.69
CA PRO A 100 -12.05 4.43 20.67
C PRO A 100 -11.47 5.71 20.03
N GLY A 101 -10.66 5.54 18.98
CA GLY A 101 -10.12 6.66 18.21
C GLY A 101 -11.20 7.47 17.51
N ASN A 102 -12.13 6.80 16.87
CA ASN A 102 -13.27 7.42 16.20
C ASN A 102 -14.19 8.15 17.17
N ILE A 103 -14.48 7.57 18.34
CA ILE A 103 -15.29 8.23 19.38
C ILE A 103 -14.60 9.50 19.88
N LYS A 104 -13.30 9.42 20.18
CA LYS A 104 -12.53 10.61 20.61
C LYS A 104 -12.52 11.71 19.56
N HIS A 105 -12.32 11.33 18.30
CA HIS A 105 -12.35 12.26 17.16
C HIS A 105 -13.73 12.90 17.04
N PHE A 106 -14.80 12.11 17.08
CA PHE A 106 -16.17 12.59 17.03
C PHE A 106 -16.46 13.63 18.12
N LEU A 107 -16.14 13.32 19.39
CA LEU A 107 -16.37 14.23 20.51
C LEU A 107 -15.55 15.52 20.39
N LYS A 108 -14.31 15.44 19.89
CA LYS A 108 -13.42 16.60 19.73
C LYS A 108 -13.97 17.62 18.73
N TYR A 109 -14.61 17.15 17.66
CA TYR A 109 -15.06 17.99 16.54
C TYR A 109 -16.60 18.10 16.43
N PHE A 110 -17.33 17.71 17.50
CA PHE A 110 -18.78 17.88 17.57
C PHE A 110 -19.17 19.37 17.55
N PRO A 111 -20.24 19.80 16.83
CA PRO A 111 -21.21 18.96 16.09
C PRO A 111 -20.82 18.66 14.63
N GLN A 112 -19.80 19.30 14.05
CA GLN A 112 -19.45 19.16 12.63
C GLN A 112 -19.07 17.70 12.26
N SER A 113 -18.51 16.95 13.20
CA SER A 113 -18.11 15.55 13.01
C SER A 113 -19.28 14.58 12.78
N ILE A 114 -20.53 15.00 12.98
CA ILE A 114 -21.73 14.21 12.62
C ILE A 114 -21.65 13.80 11.14
N ASN A 115 -21.15 14.69 10.29
CA ASN A 115 -21.01 14.40 8.85
C ASN A 115 -20.08 13.21 8.56
N VAL A 116 -19.05 12.98 9.39
CA VAL A 116 -18.12 11.85 9.21
C VAL A 116 -18.78 10.50 9.39
N ILE A 117 -19.80 10.41 10.27
CA ILE A 117 -20.53 9.15 10.53
C ILE A 117 -21.26 8.68 9.28
N PHE A 118 -21.84 9.64 8.55
CA PHE A 118 -22.66 9.38 7.35
C PHE A 118 -21.85 9.51 6.07
N ALA A 119 -20.60 10.03 6.13
CA ALA A 119 -19.74 10.12 4.97
C ALA A 119 -19.35 8.72 4.48
N LYS A 120 -19.24 8.59 3.17
CA LYS A 120 -18.65 7.41 2.54
C LYS A 120 -17.17 7.30 2.94
N SER A 121 -16.69 6.09 3.14
CA SER A 121 -15.32 5.82 3.59
C SER A 121 -14.39 5.59 2.41
N GLY A 122 -13.32 6.36 2.35
CA GLY A 122 -12.23 6.17 1.36
C GLY A 122 -12.72 6.20 -0.09
N SER A 123 -12.26 5.26 -0.89
CA SER A 123 -12.69 5.05 -2.27
C SER A 123 -13.99 4.25 -2.39
N GLY A 124 -14.52 3.75 -1.26
CA GLY A 124 -15.69 2.87 -1.23
C GLY A 124 -17.02 3.63 -1.17
N ASP A 125 -18.08 2.92 -1.50
CA ASP A 125 -19.46 3.41 -1.43
C ASP A 125 -20.14 3.14 -0.08
N ILE A 126 -19.38 2.65 0.91
CA ILE A 126 -19.88 2.23 2.22
C ILE A 126 -19.54 3.25 3.30
N SER A 127 -20.39 3.36 4.32
CA SER A 127 -20.15 4.21 5.49
C SER A 127 -19.05 3.64 6.40
N THR A 128 -18.46 4.49 7.24
CA THR A 128 -17.46 4.05 8.24
C THR A 128 -18.02 2.95 9.16
N LEU A 129 -19.27 3.03 9.58
CA LEU A 129 -19.89 2.02 10.44
C LEU A 129 -20.06 0.68 9.71
N GLU A 130 -20.51 0.72 8.46
CA GLU A 130 -20.65 -0.48 7.64
C GLU A 130 -19.30 -1.13 7.39
N ARG A 131 -18.26 -0.35 7.07
CA ARG A 131 -16.89 -0.81 6.89
C ARG A 131 -16.39 -1.57 8.14
N ILE A 132 -16.50 -0.95 9.32
CA ILE A 132 -16.10 -1.57 10.59
C ILE A 132 -16.87 -2.86 10.83
N SER A 133 -18.18 -2.88 10.54
CA SER A 133 -19.02 -4.08 10.68
C SER A 133 -18.56 -5.20 9.76
N LYS A 134 -18.28 -4.90 8.48
CA LYS A 134 -17.76 -5.89 7.50
C LYS A 134 -16.41 -6.44 7.95
N MET A 135 -15.48 -5.58 8.38
CA MET A 135 -14.17 -6.00 8.89
C MET A 135 -14.28 -6.93 10.10
N LYS A 136 -15.12 -6.61 11.08
CA LYS A 136 -15.37 -7.48 12.24
C LYS A 136 -15.94 -8.86 11.86
N ASN A 137 -16.68 -8.92 10.77
CA ASN A 137 -17.37 -10.13 10.32
C ASN A 137 -16.65 -10.83 9.15
N ILE A 138 -15.37 -10.52 8.90
CA ILE A 138 -14.60 -11.12 7.79
C ILE A 138 -14.58 -12.66 7.85
N GLY A 139 -14.50 -13.26 9.04
CA GLY A 139 -14.58 -14.72 9.20
C GLY A 139 -15.93 -15.29 8.76
N LYS A 140 -17.05 -14.56 9.00
CA LYS A 140 -18.36 -14.96 8.46
C LYS A 140 -18.43 -14.83 6.95
N ALA A 141 -17.76 -13.81 6.38
CA ALA A 141 -17.67 -13.66 4.92
C ALA A 141 -16.88 -14.82 4.29
N LEU A 142 -15.78 -15.25 4.89
CA LEU A 142 -15.04 -16.45 4.48
C LEU A 142 -15.94 -17.69 4.55
N LYS A 143 -16.59 -17.93 5.70
CA LYS A 143 -17.50 -19.06 5.86
C LYS A 143 -18.57 -19.11 4.77
N TYR A 144 -19.21 -17.99 4.50
CA TYR A 144 -20.29 -17.90 3.51
C TYR A 144 -19.78 -18.15 2.08
N ASN A 145 -18.71 -17.46 1.67
CA ASN A 145 -18.20 -17.52 0.30
C ASN A 145 -17.56 -18.88 -0.05
N PHE A 146 -16.95 -19.55 0.93
CA PHE A 146 -16.25 -20.84 0.73
C PHE A 146 -16.96 -22.02 1.39
N GLN A 147 -18.18 -21.85 1.86
CA GLN A 147 -19.03 -22.89 2.45
C GLN A 147 -18.33 -23.69 3.57
N LEU A 148 -17.53 -22.98 4.40
CA LEU A 148 -16.83 -23.62 5.50
C LEU A 148 -17.82 -24.13 6.56
N LYS A 149 -17.52 -25.25 7.19
CA LYS A 149 -18.35 -25.82 8.27
C LYS A 149 -18.45 -24.88 9.45
N GLU A 150 -17.33 -24.27 9.85
CA GLU A 150 -17.22 -23.34 10.96
C GLU A 150 -16.69 -21.97 10.51
N THR A 151 -16.95 -20.94 11.30
CA THR A 151 -16.36 -19.61 11.06
C THR A 151 -14.89 -19.67 11.49
N PRO A 152 -13.94 -19.43 10.57
CA PRO A 152 -12.53 -19.49 10.92
C PRO A 152 -12.12 -18.38 11.89
N LYS A 153 -11.15 -18.68 12.74
CA LYS A 153 -10.48 -17.67 13.57
C LYS A 153 -9.70 -16.71 12.67
N ILE A 154 -9.80 -15.42 12.95
CA ILE A 154 -9.08 -14.39 12.21
C ILE A 154 -8.08 -13.72 13.14
N GLU A 155 -6.83 -13.68 12.73
CA GLU A 155 -5.76 -12.95 13.41
C GLU A 155 -5.74 -11.52 12.85
N PHE A 156 -6.24 -10.57 13.66
CA PHE A 156 -6.32 -9.16 13.27
C PHE A 156 -5.00 -8.46 13.60
N ILE A 157 -4.29 -7.99 12.59
CA ILE A 157 -3.01 -7.28 12.72
C ILE A 157 -3.23 -5.78 12.54
N ASP A 158 -2.52 -4.95 13.28
CA ASP A 158 -2.56 -3.49 13.11
C ASP A 158 -2.15 -3.11 11.69
N HIS A 159 -2.86 -2.17 11.07
CA HIS A 159 -2.61 -1.72 9.71
C HIS A 159 -1.15 -1.27 9.50
N HIS A 160 -0.64 -0.41 10.36
CA HIS A 160 0.75 0.03 10.26
C HIS A 160 1.77 -1.07 10.54
N LEU A 161 1.46 -2.06 11.39
CA LEU A 161 2.32 -3.23 11.57
C LEU A 161 2.31 -4.15 10.36
N SER A 162 1.18 -4.24 9.65
CA SER A 162 1.12 -4.93 8.36
C SER A 162 2.02 -4.24 7.31
N HIS A 163 2.00 -2.91 7.23
CA HIS A 163 2.94 -2.16 6.39
C HIS A 163 4.40 -2.32 6.82
N VAL A 164 4.70 -2.31 8.12
CA VAL A 164 6.05 -2.57 8.64
C VAL A 164 6.55 -3.93 8.18
N ALA A 165 5.74 -4.96 8.35
CA ALA A 165 6.10 -6.31 7.95
C ALA A 165 6.23 -6.46 6.44
N SER A 166 5.37 -5.79 5.65
CA SER A 166 5.43 -5.81 4.19
C SER A 166 6.68 -5.14 3.59
N SER A 167 7.35 -4.30 4.36
CA SER A 167 8.62 -3.69 3.93
C SER A 167 9.83 -4.35 4.59
N PHE A 168 9.83 -4.52 5.90
CA PHE A 168 10.98 -5.00 6.63
C PHE A 168 11.25 -6.49 6.42
N PHE A 169 10.24 -7.35 6.54
CA PHE A 169 10.47 -8.81 6.43
C PHE A 169 10.76 -9.30 5.01
N VAL A 170 10.52 -8.50 4.00
CA VAL A 170 10.91 -8.83 2.62
C VAL A 170 12.17 -8.08 2.17
N SER A 171 12.72 -7.19 2.98
CA SER A 171 13.94 -6.43 2.67
C SER A 171 15.19 -7.31 2.77
N PRO A 172 16.36 -6.88 2.25
CA PRO A 172 17.62 -7.57 2.47
C PRO A 172 18.22 -7.35 3.87
N PHE A 173 17.60 -6.56 4.75
CA PHE A 173 18.19 -6.07 6.00
C PHE A 173 17.77 -6.89 7.21
N ASP A 174 18.70 -7.29 8.07
CA ASP A 174 18.43 -7.92 9.35
C ASP A 174 18.09 -6.90 10.46
N GLU A 175 18.54 -5.64 10.26
CA GLU A 175 18.17 -4.49 11.10
C GLU A 175 17.92 -3.27 10.20
N SER A 176 16.86 -2.52 10.45
CA SER A 176 16.49 -1.33 9.67
C SER A 176 15.66 -0.34 10.48
N ALA A 177 15.86 0.94 10.24
CA ALA A 177 14.85 1.96 10.48
C ALA A 177 13.66 1.74 9.54
N ILE A 178 12.43 1.94 10.01
CA ILE A 178 11.23 1.70 9.21
C ILE A 178 10.30 2.90 9.33
N MET A 179 9.91 3.47 8.20
CA MET A 179 9.00 4.61 8.13
C MET A 179 7.76 4.27 7.33
N ILE A 180 6.60 4.37 7.98
CA ILE A 180 5.30 4.15 7.36
C ILE A 180 4.62 5.49 7.19
N LEU A 181 4.32 5.84 5.94
CA LEU A 181 3.65 7.07 5.53
C LEU A 181 2.37 6.71 4.78
N ASP A 182 1.23 6.97 5.40
CA ASP A 182 -0.04 6.52 4.86
C ASP A 182 -1.14 7.59 4.97
N GLY A 183 -2.29 7.32 4.36
CA GLY A 183 -3.50 8.12 4.54
C GLY A 183 -4.04 7.94 5.95
N ARG A 184 -4.31 6.70 6.31
CA ARG A 184 -4.88 6.32 7.60
C ARG A 184 -4.80 4.81 7.84
N GLY A 185 -4.22 4.37 8.95
CA GLY A 185 -4.56 3.11 9.63
C GLY A 185 -5.74 3.32 10.59
N GLU A 186 -5.88 2.59 11.65
CA GLU A 186 -6.99 2.71 12.61
C GLU A 186 -7.17 4.16 13.12
N SER A 187 -6.12 4.73 13.66
CA SER A 187 -6.07 6.13 14.13
C SER A 187 -4.71 6.81 13.89
N ILE A 188 -3.86 6.16 13.10
CA ILE A 188 -2.48 6.58 12.83
C ILE A 188 -2.36 6.87 11.34
N SER A 189 -1.62 7.91 10.98
CA SER A 189 -1.31 8.28 9.59
C SER A 189 0.16 8.08 9.24
N THR A 190 1.03 8.19 10.25
CA THR A 190 2.49 8.04 10.11
C THR A 190 3.03 7.33 11.32
N SER A 191 3.97 6.41 11.14
CA SER A 191 4.65 5.74 12.23
C SER A 191 6.08 5.37 11.90
N LEU A 192 6.93 5.45 12.91
CA LEU A 192 8.37 5.23 12.82
C LEU A 192 8.76 4.09 13.75
N TYR A 193 9.54 3.15 13.24
CA TYR A 193 9.95 1.95 13.98
C TYR A 193 11.44 1.67 13.81
N ASN A 194 11.95 0.83 14.70
CA ASN A 194 13.19 0.08 14.53
C ASN A 194 12.83 -1.41 14.41
N GLY A 195 13.28 -2.06 13.36
CA GLY A 195 13.16 -3.50 13.15
C GLY A 195 14.52 -4.16 13.34
N LYS A 196 14.54 -5.27 14.08
CA LYS A 196 15.73 -6.10 14.28
C LYS A 196 15.34 -7.56 14.41
N GLN A 197 15.76 -8.38 13.46
CA GLN A 197 15.31 -9.76 13.36
C GLN A 197 13.77 -9.85 13.39
N ASN A 198 13.16 -10.53 14.37
CA ASN A 198 11.70 -10.61 14.54
C ASN A 198 11.12 -9.52 15.45
N SER A 199 11.96 -8.61 15.98
CA SER A 199 11.52 -7.57 16.90
C SER A 199 11.22 -6.26 16.15
N ILE A 200 10.06 -5.68 16.41
CA ILE A 200 9.63 -4.39 15.86
C ILE A 200 9.31 -3.46 17.03
N THR A 201 10.09 -2.39 17.17
CA THR A 201 9.95 -1.40 18.25
C THR A 201 9.47 -0.06 17.69
N LYS A 202 8.35 0.43 18.19
CA LYS A 202 7.82 1.75 17.80
C LYS A 202 8.63 2.88 18.44
N ILE A 203 8.99 3.88 17.63
CA ILE A 203 9.75 5.06 18.05
C ILE A 203 8.86 6.29 18.14
N SER A 204 8.03 6.54 17.11
CA SER A 204 7.14 7.71 17.04
C SER A 204 5.92 7.41 16.20
N GLN A 205 4.88 8.24 16.32
CA GLN A 205 3.70 8.19 15.45
C GLN A 205 3.01 9.53 15.36
N VAL A 206 2.34 9.79 14.26
CA VAL A 206 1.38 10.88 14.04
C VAL A 206 -0.01 10.28 13.89
N LYS A 207 -0.99 10.92 14.52
CA LYS A 207 -2.39 10.45 14.49
C LYS A 207 -3.21 11.29 13.54
N VAL A 208 -4.24 10.69 12.97
CA VAL A 208 -5.27 11.43 12.26
C VAL A 208 -5.91 12.47 13.19
N PRO A 209 -6.28 13.66 12.67
CA PRO A 209 -6.40 14.00 11.25
C PRO A 209 -5.12 14.52 10.58
N HIS A 210 -3.99 14.60 11.28
CA HIS A 210 -2.73 15.05 10.73
C HIS A 210 -2.15 13.92 9.86
N SER A 211 -2.29 14.02 8.53
CA SER A 211 -1.92 12.99 7.56
C SER A 211 -1.40 13.60 6.27
N ILE A 212 -0.19 13.21 5.85
CA ILE A 212 0.39 13.61 4.55
C ILE A 212 -0.43 12.99 3.42
N GLY A 213 -0.88 11.75 3.56
CA GLY A 213 -1.71 11.09 2.55
C GLY A 213 -3.04 11.81 2.35
N HIS A 214 -3.73 12.22 3.44
CA HIS A 214 -4.96 13.00 3.32
C HIS A 214 -4.72 14.43 2.80
N LEU A 215 -3.58 15.05 3.14
CA LEU A 215 -3.16 16.31 2.54
C LEU A 215 -3.03 16.17 1.02
N TYR A 216 -2.32 15.12 0.59
CA TYR A 216 -2.14 14.85 -0.85
C TYR A 216 -3.48 14.58 -1.54
N ALA A 217 -4.35 13.76 -0.95
CA ALA A 217 -5.68 13.48 -1.46
C ALA A 217 -6.57 14.74 -1.55
N ALA A 218 -6.48 15.65 -0.55
CA ALA A 218 -7.22 16.91 -0.54
C ALA A 218 -6.82 17.82 -1.72
N ILE A 219 -5.53 17.92 -2.02
CA ILE A 219 -5.06 18.72 -3.14
C ILE A 219 -5.35 18.03 -4.48
N THR A 220 -5.30 16.69 -4.50
CA THR A 220 -5.71 15.89 -5.68
C THR A 220 -7.17 16.20 -6.04
N ASP A 221 -8.08 16.21 -5.04
CA ASP A 221 -9.47 16.58 -5.23
C ASP A 221 -9.64 18.05 -5.69
N PHE A 222 -8.91 18.98 -5.06
CA PHE A 222 -8.93 20.39 -5.41
C PHE A 222 -8.51 20.66 -6.85
N LEU A 223 -7.52 19.91 -7.36
CA LEU A 223 -7.07 19.97 -8.75
C LEU A 223 -7.99 19.23 -9.73
N GLY A 224 -9.17 18.76 -9.29
CA GLY A 224 -10.19 18.13 -10.11
C GLY A 224 -9.86 16.71 -10.54
N PHE A 225 -9.04 16.03 -9.76
CA PHE A 225 -8.71 14.61 -9.91
C PHE A 225 -9.41 13.78 -8.84
N ARG A 226 -9.34 12.46 -8.99
CA ARG A 226 -9.98 11.52 -8.08
C ARG A 226 -9.01 11.16 -6.93
N PRO A 227 -9.32 11.54 -5.66
CA PRO A 227 -8.52 11.12 -4.50
C PRO A 227 -8.43 9.60 -4.38
N PHE A 228 -7.32 9.11 -3.87
CA PHE A 228 -6.92 7.69 -3.74
C PHE A 228 -6.67 6.96 -5.08
N PHE A 229 -6.74 7.67 -6.21
CA PHE A 229 -6.56 7.09 -7.54
C PHE A 229 -5.55 7.86 -8.39
N ASP A 230 -5.54 9.18 -8.30
CA ASP A 230 -4.88 10.06 -9.26
C ASP A 230 -3.72 10.88 -8.67
N GLU A 231 -3.27 10.60 -7.43
CA GLU A 231 -2.16 11.29 -6.76
C GLU A 231 -0.90 11.32 -7.62
N TRP A 232 -0.65 10.25 -8.37
CA TRP A 232 0.48 10.17 -9.30
C TRP A 232 0.41 11.22 -10.43
N LYS A 233 -0.78 11.67 -10.83
CA LYS A 233 -0.97 12.76 -11.81
C LYS A 233 -0.52 14.08 -11.22
N VAL A 234 -0.89 14.35 -9.98
CA VAL A 234 -0.48 15.57 -9.24
C VAL A 234 1.03 15.57 -9.04
N MET A 235 1.63 14.42 -8.67
CA MET A 235 3.08 14.27 -8.62
C MET A 235 3.75 14.58 -9.98
N GLY A 236 3.17 14.10 -11.08
CA GLY A 236 3.65 14.42 -12.43
C GLY A 236 3.51 15.89 -12.81
N MET A 237 2.43 16.56 -12.37
CA MET A 237 2.19 17.99 -12.59
C MET A 237 3.22 18.87 -11.89
N SER A 238 3.74 18.46 -10.73
CA SER A 238 4.71 19.26 -9.98
C SER A 238 5.98 19.61 -10.78
N ALA A 239 6.33 18.80 -11.78
CA ALA A 239 7.48 19.06 -12.65
C ALA A 239 7.33 20.32 -13.53
N TYR A 240 6.12 20.86 -13.68
CA TYR A 240 5.81 22.03 -14.51
C TYR A 240 5.46 23.28 -13.67
N GLY A 241 5.51 23.16 -12.35
CA GLY A 241 5.17 24.22 -11.41
C GLY A 241 6.33 25.21 -11.18
N LYS A 242 5.95 26.39 -10.65
CA LYS A 242 6.84 27.41 -10.08
C LYS A 242 6.59 27.51 -8.59
N GLU A 243 7.54 28.04 -7.82
CA GLU A 243 7.46 28.13 -6.37
C GLU A 243 6.60 29.30 -5.86
N ASP A 244 5.59 29.73 -6.65
CA ASP A 244 4.77 30.91 -6.37
C ASP A 244 3.86 30.73 -5.13
N TYR A 245 3.60 29.51 -4.67
CA TYR A 245 2.77 29.20 -3.49
C TYR A 245 3.53 28.52 -2.34
N LEU A 246 4.86 28.53 -2.36
CA LEU A 246 5.66 27.76 -1.40
C LEU A 246 5.44 28.23 0.05
N ASP A 247 5.34 29.53 0.27
CA ASP A 247 5.11 30.10 1.61
C ASP A 247 3.72 29.72 2.14
N GLU A 248 2.69 29.78 1.31
CA GLU A 248 1.33 29.37 1.65
C GLU A 248 1.26 27.87 1.97
N PHE A 249 2.04 27.05 1.26
CA PHE A 249 2.13 25.64 1.59
C PHE A 249 2.83 25.36 2.91
N HIS A 250 3.82 26.16 3.31
CA HIS A 250 4.43 26.07 4.63
C HIS A 250 3.43 26.41 5.77
N ASP A 251 2.42 27.25 5.50
CA ASP A 251 1.34 27.52 6.46
C ASP A 251 0.38 26.32 6.66
N LEU A 252 0.35 25.37 5.71
CA LEU A 252 -0.52 24.19 5.81
C LEU A 252 0.02 23.11 6.75
N ILE A 253 1.34 23.09 7.01
CA ILE A 253 1.98 22.05 7.80
C ILE A 253 3.06 22.63 8.71
N ARG A 254 3.10 22.16 9.94
CA ARG A 254 4.14 22.50 10.92
C ARG A 254 4.93 21.26 11.29
N LEU A 255 6.22 21.29 11.05
CA LEU A 255 7.15 20.25 11.50
C LEU A 255 7.41 20.39 13.00
N LEU A 256 7.27 19.29 13.74
CA LEU A 256 7.37 19.24 15.20
C LEU A 256 8.56 18.37 15.65
N PRO A 257 9.09 18.60 16.87
CA PRO A 257 10.10 17.74 17.45
C PRO A 257 9.66 16.26 17.50
N ASN A 258 10.63 15.36 17.66
CA ASN A 258 10.41 13.93 17.84
C ASN A 258 9.76 13.22 16.64
N GLY A 259 10.10 13.65 15.41
CA GLY A 259 9.62 13.03 14.19
C GLY A 259 8.10 13.11 14.07
N LYS A 260 7.55 14.30 14.27
CA LYS A 260 6.13 14.58 14.16
C LYS A 260 5.87 15.79 13.27
N PHE A 261 4.62 15.93 12.87
CA PHE A 261 4.10 17.11 12.18
C PHE A 261 2.63 17.31 12.52
N GLU A 262 2.12 18.51 12.26
CA GLU A 262 0.71 18.84 12.36
C GLU A 262 0.27 19.60 11.12
N LEU A 263 -0.92 19.28 10.60
CA LEU A 263 -1.60 20.09 9.58
C LEU A 263 -2.36 21.23 10.23
N ASN A 264 -2.37 22.39 9.59
CA ASN A 264 -3.25 23.48 9.95
C ASN A 264 -4.67 23.17 9.45
N LEU A 265 -5.50 22.67 10.36
CA LEU A 265 -6.83 22.17 10.03
C LEU A 265 -7.84 23.26 9.63
N GLU A 266 -7.50 24.55 9.75
CA GLU A 266 -8.33 25.63 9.25
C GLU A 266 -8.48 25.61 7.72
N TYR A 267 -7.49 25.04 7.02
CA TYR A 267 -7.50 24.88 5.56
C TYR A 267 -8.26 23.65 5.07
N PHE A 268 -8.68 22.74 5.97
CA PHE A 268 -9.22 21.45 5.60
C PHE A 268 -10.56 21.14 6.27
N ASN A 269 -11.41 20.40 5.59
CA ASN A 269 -12.69 19.93 6.09
C ASN A 269 -12.79 18.40 6.22
N PHE A 270 -11.84 17.65 5.68
CA PHE A 270 -11.90 16.18 5.68
C PHE A 270 -11.98 15.58 7.11
N HIS A 271 -11.48 16.27 8.12
CA HIS A 271 -11.54 15.85 9.52
C HIS A 271 -12.93 15.96 10.13
N THR A 272 -13.82 16.75 9.52
CA THR A 272 -15.20 16.97 9.97
C THR A 272 -16.26 16.48 8.98
N HIS A 273 -15.92 16.38 7.69
CA HIS A 273 -16.84 16.02 6.61
C HIS A 273 -16.41 14.73 5.87
N GLY A 274 -15.32 14.09 6.29
CA GLY A 274 -14.77 12.91 5.59
C GLY A 274 -14.43 13.25 4.14
N THR A 275 -14.60 12.28 3.25
CA THR A 275 -14.27 12.43 1.81
C THR A 275 -15.27 13.27 1.02
N SER A 276 -16.38 13.73 1.64
CA SER A 276 -17.38 14.55 0.94
C SER A 276 -16.94 16.01 0.75
N LYS A 277 -16.01 16.50 1.56
CA LYS A 277 -15.45 17.85 1.46
C LYS A 277 -14.03 17.88 2.00
N TRP A 278 -13.06 18.07 1.13
CA TRP A 278 -11.64 17.99 1.47
C TRP A 278 -11.07 19.30 2.01
N VAL A 279 -11.25 20.40 1.28
CA VAL A 279 -10.69 21.71 1.62
C VAL A 279 -11.75 22.64 2.21
N SER A 280 -11.30 23.64 2.96
CA SER A 280 -12.14 24.69 3.53
C SER A 280 -12.26 25.89 2.59
N LYS A 281 -13.14 26.83 2.94
CA LYS A 281 -13.24 28.12 2.24
C LYS A 281 -11.95 28.93 2.33
N LYS A 282 -11.24 28.87 3.48
CA LYS A 282 -9.94 29.51 3.68
C LYS A 282 -8.90 29.02 2.66
N PHE A 283 -8.92 27.71 2.33
CA PHE A 283 -8.04 27.16 1.30
C PHE A 283 -8.35 27.79 -0.07
N GLU A 284 -9.63 27.87 -0.44
CA GLU A 284 -10.05 28.46 -1.71
C GLU A 284 -9.74 29.97 -1.78
N GLU A 285 -9.83 30.71 -0.66
CA GLU A 285 -9.45 32.14 -0.58
C GLU A 285 -7.96 32.36 -0.85
N VAL A 286 -7.09 31.41 -0.49
CA VAL A 286 -5.64 31.51 -0.68
C VAL A 286 -5.21 30.98 -2.06
N PHE A 287 -5.71 29.81 -2.46
CA PHE A 287 -5.24 29.10 -3.67
C PHE A 287 -6.15 29.33 -4.89
N GLY A 288 -7.22 30.08 -4.74
CA GLY A 288 -8.22 30.34 -5.79
C GLY A 288 -9.27 29.24 -5.92
N ASP A 289 -10.06 29.29 -6.98
CA ASP A 289 -11.15 28.36 -7.21
C ASP A 289 -10.64 26.95 -7.53
N ARG A 290 -11.39 25.96 -7.06
CA ARG A 290 -11.19 24.56 -7.40
C ARG A 290 -11.21 24.34 -8.92
N ARG A 291 -10.28 23.57 -9.45
CA ARG A 291 -10.30 23.15 -10.84
C ARG A 291 -11.46 22.18 -11.11
N LEU A 292 -12.29 22.47 -12.10
CA LEU A 292 -13.35 21.55 -12.51
C LEU A 292 -12.78 20.37 -13.32
N VAL A 293 -13.41 19.22 -13.15
CA VAL A 293 -13.06 18.02 -13.93
C VAL A 293 -13.13 18.35 -15.42
N ASN A 294 -12.11 17.93 -16.20
CA ASN A 294 -11.97 18.19 -17.65
C ASN A 294 -11.78 19.65 -18.06
N SER A 295 -11.63 20.61 -17.12
CA SER A 295 -11.25 21.97 -17.48
C SER A 295 -9.77 22.07 -17.89
N LYS A 296 -9.41 23.13 -18.59
CA LYS A 296 -8.01 23.39 -18.97
C LYS A 296 -7.14 23.60 -17.72
N TYR A 297 -5.88 23.23 -17.85
CA TYR A 297 -4.87 23.55 -16.83
C TYR A 297 -4.40 24.99 -16.98
N GLU A 298 -4.25 25.67 -15.86
CA GLU A 298 -3.64 26.97 -15.71
C GLU A 298 -2.31 26.82 -14.97
N GLN A 299 -1.39 27.79 -15.11
CA GLN A 299 -0.08 27.71 -14.43
C GLN A 299 -0.22 27.49 -12.92
N ARG A 300 -1.16 28.18 -12.26
CA ARG A 300 -1.41 28.03 -10.82
C ARG A 300 -1.69 26.58 -10.39
N HIS A 301 -2.28 25.74 -11.24
CA HIS A 301 -2.54 24.33 -10.91
C HIS A 301 -1.24 23.52 -10.82
N PHE A 302 -0.27 23.84 -11.67
CA PHE A 302 1.08 23.24 -11.62
C PHE A 302 1.88 23.77 -10.43
N ASP A 303 1.73 25.07 -10.10
CA ASP A 303 2.39 25.73 -8.96
C ASP A 303 1.87 25.15 -7.63
N ILE A 304 0.57 24.94 -7.52
CA ILE A 304 -0.06 24.24 -6.38
C ILE A 304 0.46 22.79 -6.26
N ALA A 305 0.57 22.08 -7.38
CA ALA A 305 1.11 20.71 -7.36
C ALA A 305 2.58 20.69 -6.92
N LEU A 306 3.39 21.68 -7.32
CA LEU A 306 4.78 21.81 -6.87
C LEU A 306 4.87 22.16 -5.40
N GLY A 307 4.09 23.13 -4.90
CA GLY A 307 4.06 23.51 -3.48
C GLY A 307 3.71 22.30 -2.59
N LEU A 308 2.69 21.51 -2.97
CA LEU A 308 2.36 20.24 -2.31
C LEU A 308 3.56 19.29 -2.30
N GLN A 309 4.20 19.09 -3.44
CA GLN A 309 5.32 18.14 -3.56
C GLN A 309 6.49 18.57 -2.67
N ARG A 310 6.82 19.87 -2.61
CA ARG A 310 7.89 20.41 -1.76
C ARG A 310 7.67 20.12 -0.27
N ILE A 311 6.49 20.45 0.25
CA ILE A 311 6.23 20.20 1.68
C ILE A 311 6.17 18.71 2.03
N VAL A 312 5.76 17.86 1.12
CA VAL A 312 5.79 16.39 1.30
C VAL A 312 7.22 15.88 1.34
N GLU A 313 8.10 16.37 0.46
CA GLU A 313 9.53 16.07 0.46
C GLU A 313 10.20 16.53 1.76
N GLU A 314 9.98 17.77 2.18
CA GLU A 314 10.53 18.34 3.41
C GLU A 314 10.06 17.57 4.65
N THR A 315 8.79 17.19 4.69
CA THR A 315 8.23 16.39 5.78
C THR A 315 8.85 15.00 5.81
N GLY A 316 8.99 14.35 4.66
CA GLY A 316 9.66 13.05 4.54
C GLY A 316 11.10 13.09 5.04
N ILE A 317 11.87 14.11 4.64
CA ILE A 317 13.25 14.34 5.09
C ILE A 317 13.30 14.59 6.61
N HIS A 318 12.40 15.41 7.15
CA HIS A 318 12.32 15.69 8.58
C HIS A 318 12.11 14.40 9.42
N LEU A 319 11.18 13.58 9.01
CA LEU A 319 10.88 12.31 9.67
C LEU A 319 12.06 11.32 9.57
N ALA A 320 12.65 11.21 8.39
CA ALA A 320 13.77 10.32 8.14
C ALA A 320 15.03 10.72 8.91
N ARG A 321 15.38 12.02 8.98
CA ARG A 321 16.49 12.53 9.79
C ARG A 321 16.30 12.24 11.29
N PHE A 322 15.08 12.43 11.80
CA PHE A 322 14.79 12.07 13.19
C PHE A 322 14.94 10.57 13.42
N LEU A 323 14.42 9.75 12.51
CA LEU A 323 14.46 8.30 12.61
C LEU A 323 15.91 7.78 12.56
N TYR A 324 16.74 8.29 11.64
CA TYR A 324 18.18 8.01 11.59
C TYR A 324 18.88 8.36 12.92
N LYS A 325 18.63 9.56 13.44
CA LYS A 325 19.22 10.00 14.72
C LYS A 325 18.85 9.07 15.89
N LYS A 326 17.66 8.47 15.86
CA LYS A 326 17.17 7.58 16.91
C LYS A 326 17.67 6.15 16.77
N THR A 327 17.69 5.61 15.57
CA THR A 327 18.05 4.20 15.32
C THR A 327 19.54 3.99 15.10
N LYS A 328 20.22 4.98 14.53
CA LYS A 328 21.59 4.85 14.03
C LYS A 328 21.79 3.73 13.01
N SER A 329 20.69 3.27 12.43
CA SER A 329 20.72 2.27 11.36
C SER A 329 21.14 2.91 10.04
N SER A 330 22.05 2.28 9.29
CA SER A 330 22.35 2.69 7.92
C SER A 330 21.26 2.31 6.91
N ASN A 331 20.29 1.47 7.33
CA ASN A 331 19.23 0.93 6.47
C ASN A 331 17.89 1.59 6.79
N LEU A 332 17.11 1.87 5.75
CA LEU A 332 15.75 2.41 5.83
C LEU A 332 14.79 1.57 4.98
N CYS A 333 13.66 1.14 5.56
CA CYS A 333 12.53 0.59 4.85
C CYS A 333 11.36 1.58 4.83
N LEU A 334 10.69 1.73 3.69
CA LEU A 334 9.51 2.58 3.49
C LEU A 334 8.30 1.77 3.04
N ALA A 335 7.11 2.07 3.60
CA ALA A 335 5.82 1.58 3.12
C ALA A 335 4.68 2.54 3.48
N GLY A 336 3.44 2.18 3.12
CA GLY A 336 2.25 3.02 3.14
C GLY A 336 2.03 3.70 1.78
N GLY A 337 0.81 4.14 1.50
CA GLY A 337 0.44 4.71 0.20
C GLY A 337 1.31 5.88 -0.26
N VAL A 338 1.78 6.71 0.69
CA VAL A 338 2.67 7.86 0.39
C VAL A 338 4.08 7.42 -0.06
N ALA A 339 4.53 6.21 0.31
CA ALA A 339 5.81 5.66 -0.17
C ALA A 339 5.84 5.38 -1.69
N LEU A 340 4.69 5.46 -2.37
CA LEU A 340 4.64 5.48 -3.85
C LEU A 340 5.10 6.80 -4.47
N ASN A 341 5.34 7.85 -3.66
CA ASN A 341 5.86 9.13 -4.14
C ASN A 341 7.38 9.03 -4.36
N VAL A 342 7.76 8.74 -5.60
CA VAL A 342 9.17 8.51 -5.98
C VAL A 342 10.03 9.77 -5.84
N LEU A 343 9.46 10.97 -5.96
CA LEU A 343 10.18 12.24 -5.79
C LEU A 343 10.57 12.45 -4.32
N MET A 344 9.63 12.24 -3.40
CA MET A 344 9.91 12.28 -1.96
C MET A 344 10.96 11.23 -1.59
N ASN A 345 10.83 10.00 -2.09
CA ASN A 345 11.76 8.91 -1.81
C ASN A 345 13.19 9.29 -2.26
N LYS A 346 13.34 9.84 -3.47
CA LYS A 346 14.62 10.35 -3.96
C LYS A 346 15.19 11.43 -3.04
N LYS A 347 14.35 12.38 -2.59
CA LYS A 347 14.79 13.45 -1.69
C LYS A 347 15.22 12.94 -0.32
N ILE A 348 14.58 11.91 0.21
CA ILE A 348 15.01 11.24 1.43
C ILE A 348 16.41 10.63 1.25
N VAL A 349 16.65 9.90 0.15
CA VAL A 349 17.96 9.32 -0.17
C VAL A 349 19.05 10.40 -0.30
N GLU A 350 18.76 11.51 -1.00
CA GLU A 350 19.73 12.59 -1.24
C GLU A 350 20.04 13.45 0.00
N ASN A 351 19.15 13.50 1.00
CA ASN A 351 19.22 14.48 2.10
C ASN A 351 19.25 13.84 3.50
N THR A 352 19.52 12.54 3.59
CA THR A 352 19.68 11.82 4.87
C THR A 352 20.92 10.94 4.84
N ASP A 353 21.36 10.49 6.02
CA ASP A 353 22.56 9.67 6.17
C ASP A 353 22.25 8.15 6.04
N PHE A 354 21.08 7.77 5.53
CA PHE A 354 20.79 6.38 5.22
C PHE A 354 21.59 5.94 3.98
N GLU A 355 22.39 4.88 4.13
CA GLU A 355 23.21 4.33 3.05
C GLU A 355 22.37 3.43 2.12
N ASN A 356 21.42 2.69 2.70
CA ASN A 356 20.59 1.74 1.98
C ASN A 356 19.12 2.03 2.22
N VAL A 357 18.35 2.17 1.16
CA VAL A 357 16.90 2.39 1.22
C VAL A 357 16.17 1.30 0.45
N PHE A 358 15.24 0.64 1.10
CA PHE A 358 14.41 -0.39 0.50
C PHE A 358 12.95 0.04 0.47
N ILE A 359 12.39 0.07 -0.72
CA ILE A 359 10.99 0.38 -0.98
C ILE A 359 10.46 -0.72 -1.90
N GLN A 360 9.68 -1.61 -1.33
CA GLN A 360 9.13 -2.71 -2.12
C GLN A 360 8.01 -2.21 -3.06
N PRO A 361 7.82 -2.83 -4.24
CA PRO A 361 6.93 -2.32 -5.29
C PRO A 361 5.43 -2.33 -4.93
N ILE A 362 5.04 -3.02 -3.85
CA ILE A 362 3.66 -3.17 -3.36
C ILE A 362 3.49 -2.37 -2.06
N ALA A 363 4.02 -1.14 -2.02
CA ALA A 363 4.10 -0.33 -0.79
C ALA A 363 2.73 0.15 -0.27
N ASN A 364 1.68 0.17 -1.13
CA ASN A 364 0.29 0.51 -0.79
C ASN A 364 -0.41 -0.60 0.02
N ASP A 365 -1.73 -0.46 0.22
CA ASP A 365 -2.55 -1.39 1.01
C ASP A 365 -2.56 -2.83 0.47
N VAL A 366 -2.32 -3.06 -0.81
CA VAL A 366 -2.13 -4.42 -1.35
C VAL A 366 -1.07 -5.18 -0.56
N GLY A 367 0.03 -4.52 -0.21
CA GLY A 367 1.13 -5.09 0.57
C GLY A 367 0.75 -5.51 1.98
N THR A 368 -0.32 -4.97 2.54
CA THR A 368 -0.78 -5.33 3.89
C THR A 368 -1.33 -6.75 3.97
N SER A 369 -1.73 -7.35 2.84
CA SER A 369 -2.17 -8.75 2.80
C SER A 369 -1.03 -9.69 3.20
N PHE A 370 0.10 -9.68 2.48
CA PHE A 370 1.26 -10.49 2.88
C PHE A 370 1.96 -9.95 4.13
N GLY A 371 1.88 -8.63 4.36
CA GLY A 371 2.44 -8.00 5.54
C GLY A 371 1.80 -8.49 6.84
N SER A 372 0.46 -8.62 6.88
CA SER A 372 -0.24 -9.17 8.05
C SER A 372 0.14 -10.63 8.30
N ALA A 373 0.26 -11.43 7.24
CA ALA A 373 0.66 -12.84 7.34
C ALA A 373 2.12 -12.99 7.79
N LEU A 374 3.06 -12.19 7.25
CA LEU A 374 4.46 -12.19 7.68
C LEU A 374 4.62 -11.67 9.12
N TYR A 375 3.85 -10.65 9.54
CA TYR A 375 3.87 -10.20 10.92
C TYR A 375 3.44 -11.32 11.88
N PHE A 376 2.35 -12.00 11.56
CA PHE A 376 1.87 -13.13 12.34
C PHE A 376 2.91 -14.24 12.39
N TYR A 377 3.47 -14.65 11.25
CA TYR A 377 4.47 -15.70 11.18
C TYR A 377 5.75 -15.39 11.95
N ASN A 378 6.33 -14.20 11.73
CA ASN A 378 7.62 -13.85 12.31
C ASN A 378 7.52 -13.29 13.73
N CYS A 379 6.53 -12.43 14.04
CA CYS A 379 6.45 -11.76 15.34
C CYS A 379 5.57 -12.50 16.34
N GLU A 380 4.38 -13.00 15.94
CA GLU A 380 3.46 -13.63 16.89
C GLU A 380 3.78 -15.11 17.09
N LEU A 381 4.10 -15.85 16.02
CA LEU A 381 4.57 -17.24 16.11
C LEU A 381 6.07 -17.33 16.38
N ASN A 382 6.80 -16.21 16.31
CA ASN A 382 8.24 -16.13 16.54
C ASN A 382 9.09 -17.09 15.68
N ASN A 383 8.67 -17.33 14.45
CA ASN A 383 9.42 -18.12 13.48
C ASN A 383 10.53 -17.28 12.84
N SER A 384 11.64 -17.92 12.46
CA SER A 384 12.73 -17.25 11.77
C SER A 384 12.31 -16.72 10.41
N ARG A 385 12.82 -15.55 10.04
CA ARG A 385 12.64 -14.98 8.73
C ARG A 385 13.34 -15.82 7.67
N LYS A 386 12.63 -16.14 6.57
CA LYS A 386 13.13 -16.99 5.48
C LYS A 386 13.12 -16.30 4.11
N PHE A 387 12.29 -15.28 3.95
CA PHE A 387 11.93 -14.72 2.65
C PHE A 387 12.55 -13.34 2.41
N ARG A 388 12.92 -13.06 1.14
CA ARG A 388 13.36 -11.74 0.66
C ARG A 388 12.78 -11.51 -0.73
N PHE A 389 12.34 -10.27 -1.02
CA PHE A 389 11.93 -9.90 -2.38
C PHE A 389 13.15 -9.70 -3.28
N ASP A 390 13.15 -10.40 -4.40
CA ASP A 390 14.06 -10.22 -5.52
C ASP A 390 13.33 -9.77 -6.80
N HIS A 391 12.00 -9.89 -6.84
CA HIS A 391 11.14 -9.47 -7.94
C HIS A 391 9.74 -9.08 -7.44
N ALA A 392 8.88 -8.58 -8.37
CA ALA A 392 7.48 -8.22 -8.10
C ALA A 392 6.44 -9.17 -8.73
N TYR A 393 6.87 -10.27 -9.34
CA TYR A 393 6.03 -11.14 -10.17
C TYR A 393 5.36 -12.25 -9.35
N TRP A 394 4.34 -11.87 -8.55
CA TRP A 394 3.65 -12.76 -7.60
C TRP A 394 2.23 -13.14 -8.01
N GLY A 395 1.70 -12.51 -9.07
CA GLY A 395 0.38 -12.79 -9.60
C GLY A 395 0.35 -14.06 -10.48
N PRO A 396 -0.81 -14.35 -11.13
CA PRO A 396 -0.96 -15.50 -11.99
C PRO A 396 -0.11 -15.39 -13.28
N SER A 397 0.27 -16.57 -13.81
CA SER A 397 0.81 -16.74 -15.15
C SER A 397 -0.16 -17.55 -15.99
N PHE A 398 0.02 -17.48 -17.30
CA PHE A 398 -0.76 -18.26 -18.27
C PHE A 398 0.20 -18.83 -19.30
N ASP A 399 -0.02 -20.08 -19.72
CA ASP A 399 0.77 -20.72 -20.76
C ASP A 399 0.25 -20.39 -22.17
N ASP A 400 1.00 -20.82 -23.17
CA ASP A 400 0.67 -20.55 -24.58
C ASP A 400 -0.67 -21.19 -25.01
N ASP A 401 -1.03 -22.35 -24.47
CA ASP A 401 -2.27 -23.06 -24.83
C ASP A 401 -3.48 -22.38 -24.17
N GLU A 402 -3.35 -21.91 -22.93
CA GLU A 402 -4.37 -21.10 -22.26
C GLU A 402 -4.60 -19.77 -23.01
N ILE A 403 -3.52 -19.08 -23.38
CA ILE A 403 -3.59 -17.82 -24.15
C ILE A 403 -4.25 -18.08 -25.50
N LYS A 404 -3.83 -19.11 -26.24
CA LYS A 404 -4.39 -19.48 -27.54
C LYS A 404 -5.89 -19.75 -27.42
N LYS A 405 -6.31 -20.54 -26.44
CA LYS A 405 -7.72 -20.85 -26.21
C LYS A 405 -8.55 -19.58 -25.97
N VAL A 406 -8.06 -18.66 -25.12
CA VAL A 406 -8.76 -17.38 -24.84
C VAL A 406 -8.90 -16.55 -26.11
N LEU A 407 -7.87 -16.50 -26.98
CA LEU A 407 -7.92 -15.77 -28.24
C LEU A 407 -8.92 -16.38 -29.22
N GLU A 408 -8.96 -17.73 -29.32
CA GLU A 408 -9.93 -18.46 -30.15
C GLU A 408 -11.36 -18.28 -29.65
N ASP A 409 -11.59 -18.42 -28.34
CA ASP A 409 -12.92 -18.27 -27.70
C ASP A 409 -13.52 -16.86 -27.87
N ASN A 410 -12.67 -15.86 -28.14
CA ASN A 410 -13.08 -14.47 -28.34
C ASN A 410 -12.93 -13.96 -29.79
N ASP A 411 -12.74 -14.85 -30.77
CA ASP A 411 -12.59 -14.53 -32.19
C ASP A 411 -11.49 -13.48 -32.47
N VAL A 412 -10.43 -13.44 -31.67
CA VAL A 412 -9.29 -12.54 -31.84
C VAL A 412 -8.34 -13.08 -32.91
N LYS A 413 -8.01 -12.29 -33.93
CA LYS A 413 -6.99 -12.67 -34.92
C LYS A 413 -5.60 -12.65 -34.27
N PHE A 414 -4.88 -13.75 -34.38
CA PHE A 414 -3.53 -13.86 -33.88
C PHE A 414 -2.65 -14.69 -34.80
N TYR A 415 -1.35 -14.60 -34.61
CA TYR A 415 -0.37 -15.47 -35.24
C TYR A 415 0.74 -15.78 -34.23
N ARG A 416 1.41 -16.92 -34.39
CA ARG A 416 2.58 -17.28 -33.60
C ARG A 416 3.84 -16.83 -34.31
N THR A 417 4.77 -16.23 -33.59
CA THR A 417 6.10 -15.88 -34.09
C THR A 417 7.18 -16.62 -33.32
N ASN A 418 8.33 -16.87 -33.97
CA ASN A 418 9.49 -17.48 -33.35
C ASN A 418 10.50 -16.45 -32.84
N ASN A 419 10.22 -15.15 -33.02
CA ASN A 419 11.12 -14.05 -32.61
C ASN A 419 10.29 -12.85 -32.13
N ILE A 420 9.58 -13.06 -31.02
CA ILE A 420 8.64 -12.08 -30.48
C ILE A 420 9.32 -10.76 -30.11
N GLU A 421 10.56 -10.80 -29.62
CA GLU A 421 11.32 -9.63 -29.23
C GLU A 421 11.65 -8.75 -30.43
N TYR A 422 12.10 -9.34 -31.53
CA TYR A 422 12.42 -8.63 -32.76
C TYR A 422 11.16 -8.02 -33.40
N ASP A 423 10.08 -8.80 -33.52
CA ASP A 423 8.81 -8.34 -34.09
C ASP A 423 8.25 -7.19 -33.27
N THR A 424 8.30 -7.28 -31.94
CA THR A 424 7.88 -6.22 -31.03
C THR A 424 8.74 -4.97 -31.18
N ALA A 425 10.06 -5.13 -31.20
CA ALA A 425 10.98 -4.01 -31.39
C ALA A 425 10.71 -3.29 -32.72
N LYS A 426 10.41 -4.03 -33.79
CA LYS A 426 10.03 -3.48 -35.09
C LYS A 426 8.71 -2.69 -35.02
N PHE A 427 7.67 -3.23 -34.34
CA PHE A 427 6.42 -2.49 -34.14
C PHE A 427 6.64 -1.20 -33.36
N ILE A 428 7.49 -1.21 -32.31
CA ILE A 428 7.83 -0.01 -31.56
C ILE A 428 8.58 1.00 -32.43
N ALA A 429 9.55 0.53 -33.24
CA ALA A 429 10.28 1.38 -34.19
C ALA A 429 9.36 2.00 -35.24
N ASP A 430 8.34 1.27 -35.69
CA ASP A 430 7.27 1.72 -36.60
C ASP A 430 6.19 2.58 -35.87
N GLU A 431 6.47 3.09 -34.69
CA GLU A 431 5.60 3.95 -33.86
C GLU A 431 4.26 3.33 -33.49
N LYS A 432 4.17 2.01 -33.40
CA LYS A 432 2.97 1.33 -32.91
C LYS A 432 2.94 1.37 -31.36
N ILE A 433 1.74 1.37 -30.81
CA ILE A 433 1.49 1.15 -29.39
C ILE A 433 1.32 -0.35 -29.20
N VAL A 434 2.16 -0.96 -28.38
CA VAL A 434 2.19 -2.41 -28.15
C VAL A 434 1.80 -2.72 -26.72
N GLY A 435 0.77 -3.56 -26.53
CA GLY A 435 0.49 -4.20 -25.24
C GLY A 435 1.38 -5.42 -25.08
N TRP A 436 2.17 -5.44 -24.01
CA TRP A 436 3.09 -6.53 -23.71
C TRP A 436 2.57 -7.40 -22.55
N PHE A 437 2.55 -8.72 -22.77
CA PHE A 437 2.04 -9.69 -21.82
C PHE A 437 2.99 -10.90 -21.79
N GLN A 438 3.60 -11.19 -20.62
CA GLN A 438 4.50 -12.33 -20.45
C GLN A 438 4.54 -12.79 -18.99
N GLY A 439 4.93 -14.04 -18.76
CA GLY A 439 5.24 -14.61 -17.44
C GLY A 439 4.19 -14.35 -16.36
N ARG A 440 4.60 -14.39 -15.10
CA ARG A 440 3.74 -14.07 -13.96
C ARG A 440 3.44 -12.54 -13.90
N MET A 441 2.20 -12.21 -13.58
CA MET A 441 1.77 -10.82 -13.43
C MET A 441 2.47 -10.16 -12.23
N GLU A 442 2.80 -8.87 -12.37
CA GLU A 442 3.27 -8.05 -11.27
C GLU A 442 2.18 -7.91 -10.20
N ALA A 443 2.58 -7.91 -8.93
CA ALA A 443 1.79 -7.41 -7.83
C ALA A 443 2.16 -5.95 -7.55
N GLY A 444 1.16 -5.13 -7.20
CA GLY A 444 1.33 -3.69 -6.97
C GLY A 444 0.84 -2.82 -8.13
N PRO A 445 0.82 -1.48 -7.91
CA PRO A 445 0.12 -0.54 -8.80
C PRO A 445 0.90 -0.21 -10.09
N ARG A 446 2.14 -0.68 -10.24
CA ARG A 446 3.01 -0.31 -11.36
C ARG A 446 3.20 -1.47 -12.34
N ALA A 447 3.20 -1.14 -13.65
CA ALA A 447 3.67 -2.05 -14.69
C ALA A 447 5.21 -2.17 -14.59
N LEU A 448 5.71 -3.40 -14.57
CA LEU A 448 7.14 -3.71 -14.39
C LEU A 448 7.68 -4.68 -15.46
N GLY A 449 7.05 -4.67 -16.65
CA GLY A 449 7.52 -5.40 -17.81
C GLY A 449 6.71 -6.65 -18.19
N ASN A 450 5.85 -7.17 -17.30
CA ASN A 450 5.05 -8.35 -17.61
C ASN A 450 3.60 -8.03 -18.05
N ARG A 451 3.08 -6.88 -17.68
CA ARG A 451 1.78 -6.33 -18.12
C ARG A 451 1.99 -4.84 -18.41
N SER A 452 2.59 -4.55 -19.57
CA SER A 452 3.06 -3.21 -19.91
C SER A 452 2.50 -2.73 -21.24
N ILE A 453 2.38 -1.42 -21.40
CA ILE A 453 2.18 -0.78 -22.71
C ILE A 453 3.50 -0.14 -23.10
N THR A 454 4.02 -0.48 -24.28
CA THR A 454 5.29 0.01 -24.78
C THR A 454 5.10 0.85 -26.05
N VAL A 455 5.87 1.93 -26.17
CA VAL A 455 5.86 2.84 -27.32
C VAL A 455 7.26 3.36 -27.61
N SER A 456 7.49 3.88 -28.81
CA SER A 456 8.75 4.57 -29.15
C SER A 456 8.87 5.90 -28.40
N PRO A 457 9.97 6.18 -27.69
CA PRO A 457 10.20 7.45 -27.02
C PRO A 457 10.77 8.54 -27.93
N LEU A 458 11.01 8.24 -29.24
CA LEU A 458 11.75 9.12 -30.16
C LEU A 458 10.99 10.39 -30.56
N LYS A 459 9.66 10.38 -30.47
CA LYS A 459 8.81 11.52 -30.81
C LYS A 459 8.14 12.11 -29.58
N SER A 460 8.20 13.43 -29.45
CA SER A 460 7.63 14.17 -28.31
C SER A 460 6.12 14.04 -28.18
N ASP A 461 5.40 13.86 -29.30
CA ASP A 461 3.93 13.71 -29.36
C ASP A 461 3.44 12.30 -29.00
N MET A 462 4.32 11.31 -28.85
CA MET A 462 3.96 9.93 -28.53
C MET A 462 3.26 9.81 -27.17
N LYS A 463 3.70 10.62 -26.17
CA LYS A 463 3.06 10.70 -24.87
C LYS A 463 1.59 11.12 -25.00
N ASP A 464 1.31 12.13 -25.82
CA ASP A 464 -0.06 12.63 -26.02
C ASP A 464 -0.91 11.61 -26.77
N LYS A 465 -0.34 10.99 -27.81
CA LYS A 465 -0.99 9.88 -28.54
C LYS A 465 -1.37 8.71 -27.63
N LEU A 466 -0.49 8.35 -26.70
CA LEU A 466 -0.76 7.28 -25.75
C LEU A 466 -1.86 7.66 -24.74
N ASN A 467 -1.87 8.90 -24.26
CA ASN A 467 -2.83 9.37 -23.27
C ASN A 467 -4.24 9.63 -23.86
N LEU A 468 -4.35 9.80 -25.18
CA LEU A 468 -5.64 10.01 -25.89
C LEU A 468 -6.35 8.70 -26.23
N ARG A 469 -5.73 7.54 -26.05
CA ARG A 469 -6.26 6.20 -26.30
C ARG A 469 -6.55 5.44 -25.01
#